data_c689dd497322f99849bb2cf369282f5d
#
_entry.id   c689dd497322f99849bb2cf369282f5d
#
_cell.length_a   1.000
_cell.length_b   1.000
_cell.length_c   1.000
_cell.angle_alpha   90.00
_cell.angle_beta   90.00
_cell.angle_gamma   90.00
#
_symmetry.space_group_name_H-M   'P 1'
#
loop_
_entity.id
_entity.type
_entity.pdbx_description
1 polymer ?
#
loop_
_entity_poly.entity_id
_entity_poly.type
_entity_poly.pdbx_seq_one_letter_code
_entity_poly.pdbx_strand_id
1 'polypeptide(L)'
;MNTNDFDFDLPEELIAQTPLEKRDASKLLILDRKTGQFQDRHFDAILDELETGDALVMNNTRVLPARLHGIKPETGGHVEFLLLKNTQDDCWEVLAKPAKRLKVGASVSFGDGRLTATVEEELEHGGRIVRFHYQGIFLEVLESLGEMPLPPYIHEKLADRERYQTVYAKENGSAAAPTAGLHFTQELLQKIEAKGVHLVYLTLHVGLGTFRPVSVDNLEDHEMHSEFYQLSEEAAATLRQVKAAKKRIVAVGTTSIRTLETIGNKFAGDIKADSGWTNIFIKPGYEWKVVDAFSTNFHLPKSTLVMLVSAFAGRELTLEAYHHAIQERYRFFSFGDAMFIK
;
A
#
# COMPACT_ATOMS: atom_id res chain seq x y z
N MET A 1 2.43 -3.23 25.14
CA MET A 1 2.95 -2.06 24.39
C MET A 1 1.75 -1.20 24.01
N ASN A 2 1.87 0.09 24.18
CA ASN A 2 0.76 1.03 23.96
C ASN A 2 0.91 1.76 22.63
N THR A 3 -0.22 2.07 21.99
CA THR A 3 -0.24 2.84 20.73
C THR A 3 0.45 4.21 20.86
N ASN A 4 0.35 4.83 22.03
CA ASN A 4 1.02 6.11 22.32
C ASN A 4 2.55 6.02 22.36
N ASP A 5 3.13 4.81 22.51
CA ASP A 5 4.59 4.60 22.42
C ASP A 5 5.16 4.92 21.03
N PHE A 6 4.28 5.05 20.02
CA PHE A 6 4.61 5.35 18.62
C PHE A 6 4.08 6.72 18.17
N ASP A 7 3.81 7.60 19.14
CA ASP A 7 3.38 8.95 18.86
C ASP A 7 4.57 9.88 18.62
N PHE A 8 4.39 10.86 17.76
CA PHE A 8 5.32 11.95 17.52
C PHE A 8 4.58 13.15 16.92
N ASP A 9 5.14 14.33 17.13
CA ASP A 9 4.57 15.58 16.65
C ASP A 9 4.89 15.76 15.16
N LEU A 10 3.89 15.62 14.30
CA LEU A 10 4.03 15.79 12.85
C LEU A 10 3.33 17.07 12.41
N PRO A 11 4.09 18.11 11.97
CA PRO A 11 3.51 19.31 11.39
C PRO A 11 2.67 18.99 10.14
N GLU A 12 1.45 19.50 10.08
CA GLU A 12 0.51 19.21 8.99
C GLU A 12 1.05 19.61 7.61
N GLU A 13 1.84 20.70 7.55
CA GLU A 13 2.46 21.17 6.30
C GLU A 13 3.48 20.19 5.71
N LEU A 14 3.97 19.21 6.48
CA LEU A 14 4.87 18.16 5.96
C LEU A 14 4.12 17.00 5.30
N ILE A 15 2.80 16.94 5.43
CA ILE A 15 1.98 15.92 4.76
C ILE A 15 1.86 16.28 3.28
N ALA A 16 2.48 15.49 2.43
CA ALA A 16 2.52 15.75 0.99
C ALA A 16 1.14 15.65 0.34
N GLN A 17 0.69 16.70 -0.33
CA GLN A 17 -0.58 16.74 -1.02
C GLN A 17 -0.46 16.36 -2.51
N THR A 18 0.71 16.57 -3.10
CA THR A 18 0.99 16.32 -4.52
C THR A 18 2.29 15.56 -4.70
N PRO A 19 2.41 14.72 -5.73
CA PRO A 19 3.68 14.11 -6.08
C PRO A 19 4.67 15.16 -6.62
N LEU A 20 5.97 14.88 -6.47
CA LEU A 20 7.01 15.66 -7.12
C LEU A 20 6.95 15.48 -8.63
N GLU A 21 7.46 16.42 -9.41
CA GLU A 21 7.51 16.33 -10.87
C GLU A 21 8.26 15.06 -11.32
N LYS A 22 9.44 14.82 -10.75
CA LYS A 22 10.22 13.61 -10.95
C LYS A 22 10.08 12.67 -9.76
N ARG A 23 9.74 11.40 -10.02
CA ARG A 23 9.51 10.39 -8.98
C ARG A 23 10.73 10.17 -8.09
N ASP A 24 11.91 10.06 -8.68
CA ASP A 24 13.19 9.76 -8.01
C ASP A 24 13.92 11.00 -7.45
N ALA A 25 13.32 12.18 -7.56
CA ALA A 25 13.82 13.40 -6.94
C ALA A 25 13.45 13.56 -5.47
N SER A 26 12.64 12.66 -4.91
CA SER A 26 12.30 12.65 -3.49
C SER A 26 13.55 12.44 -2.63
N LYS A 27 13.50 12.93 -1.39
CA LYS A 27 14.55 12.66 -0.41
C LYS A 27 14.54 11.19 0.02
N LEU A 28 15.71 10.69 0.36
CA LEU A 28 15.92 9.35 0.89
C LEU A 28 16.76 9.43 2.17
N LEU A 29 16.16 9.04 3.30
CA LEU A 29 16.88 8.86 4.55
C LEU A 29 17.40 7.42 4.61
N ILE A 30 18.72 7.25 4.55
CA ILE A 30 19.34 5.94 4.73
C ILE A 30 19.64 5.75 6.20
N LEU A 31 19.10 4.69 6.78
CA LEU A 31 19.26 4.31 8.17
C LEU A 31 20.01 2.98 8.27
N ASP A 32 21.19 2.99 8.85
CA ASP A 32 21.89 1.78 9.25
C ASP A 32 21.46 1.42 10.69
N ARG A 33 20.63 0.38 10.82
CA ARG A 33 20.07 -0.04 12.11
C ARG A 33 21.11 -0.63 13.07
N LYS A 34 22.29 -1.05 12.56
CA LYS A 34 23.35 -1.62 13.38
C LYS A 34 24.21 -0.54 14.03
N THR A 35 24.47 0.54 13.28
CA THR A 35 25.29 1.66 13.76
C THR A 35 24.46 2.81 14.30
N GLY A 36 23.15 2.89 13.97
CA GLY A 36 22.27 4.00 14.29
C GLY A 36 22.54 5.26 13.46
N GLN A 37 23.34 5.18 12.41
CA GLN A 37 23.69 6.34 11.58
C GLN A 37 22.64 6.66 10.55
N PHE A 38 22.39 7.95 10.32
CA PHE A 38 21.53 8.48 9.26
C PHE A 38 22.34 9.13 8.17
N GLN A 39 21.86 9.03 6.94
CA GLN A 39 22.42 9.72 5.79
C GLN A 39 21.30 10.29 4.91
N ASP A 40 21.31 11.60 4.70
CA ASP A 40 20.35 12.26 3.80
C ASP A 40 20.84 12.22 2.36
N ARG A 41 20.03 11.67 1.48
CA ARG A 41 20.28 11.53 0.04
C ARG A 41 19.01 11.85 -0.77
N HIS A 42 19.07 11.66 -2.07
CA HIS A 42 17.91 11.58 -2.95
C HIS A 42 17.63 10.13 -3.33
N PHE A 43 16.42 9.85 -3.82
CA PHE A 43 15.95 8.47 -4.01
C PHE A 43 16.77 7.67 -5.03
N ASP A 44 17.33 8.31 -6.04
CA ASP A 44 18.21 7.66 -7.02
C ASP A 44 19.45 7.01 -6.36
N ALA A 45 19.85 7.49 -5.17
CA ALA A 45 20.92 6.88 -4.38
C ALA A 45 20.60 5.48 -3.85
N ILE A 46 19.35 5.00 -3.95
CA ILE A 46 19.03 3.60 -3.62
C ILE A 46 19.85 2.62 -4.46
N LEU A 47 20.26 3.02 -5.66
CA LEU A 47 21.15 2.24 -6.52
C LEU A 47 22.49 1.93 -5.82
N ASP A 48 23.02 2.87 -5.03
CA ASP A 48 24.27 2.67 -4.30
C ASP A 48 24.12 1.70 -3.13
N GLU A 49 22.92 1.62 -2.57
CA GLU A 49 22.59 0.76 -1.43
C GLU A 49 22.32 -0.71 -1.82
N LEU A 50 22.09 -0.99 -3.10
CA LEU A 50 21.85 -2.33 -3.62
C LEU A 50 23.15 -2.95 -4.15
N GLU A 51 23.31 -4.25 -3.94
CA GLU A 51 24.47 -5.01 -4.38
C GLU A 51 24.08 -6.01 -5.49
N THR A 52 25.05 -6.31 -6.36
CA THR A 52 24.90 -7.41 -7.35
C THR A 52 24.48 -8.70 -6.66
N GLY A 53 23.44 -9.32 -7.16
CA GLY A 53 22.86 -10.56 -6.62
C GLY A 53 21.76 -10.35 -5.58
N ASP A 54 21.53 -9.14 -5.08
CA ASP A 54 20.35 -8.84 -4.24
C ASP A 54 19.06 -9.02 -5.05
N ALA A 55 17.96 -9.24 -4.36
CA ALA A 55 16.62 -9.14 -4.92
C ALA A 55 15.94 -7.86 -4.42
N LEU A 56 15.38 -7.08 -5.32
CA LEU A 56 14.49 -5.96 -5.02
C LEU A 56 13.05 -6.42 -5.26
N VAL A 57 12.27 -6.55 -4.20
CA VAL A 57 10.93 -7.14 -4.23
C VAL A 57 9.87 -6.05 -4.16
N MET A 58 9.04 -5.98 -5.19
CA MET A 58 8.07 -4.90 -5.40
C MET A 58 6.65 -5.45 -5.58
N ASN A 59 5.68 -4.67 -5.12
CA ASN A 59 4.26 -5.00 -5.27
C ASN A 59 3.72 -4.41 -6.58
N ASN A 60 3.33 -5.28 -7.52
CA ASN A 60 2.86 -4.91 -8.85
C ASN A 60 1.34 -4.66 -8.92
N THR A 61 0.67 -4.52 -7.79
CA THR A 61 -0.75 -4.22 -7.79
C THR A 61 -1.06 -2.90 -8.50
N ARG A 62 -2.21 -2.86 -9.18
CA ARG A 62 -2.73 -1.67 -9.84
C ARG A 62 -4.00 -1.20 -9.14
N VAL A 63 -4.07 0.09 -8.85
CA VAL A 63 -5.24 0.71 -8.22
C VAL A 63 -6.37 0.80 -9.23
N LEU A 64 -7.56 0.34 -8.82
CA LEU A 64 -8.79 0.54 -9.57
C LEU A 64 -9.32 1.97 -9.39
N PRO A 65 -9.94 2.58 -10.40
CA PRO A 65 -10.70 3.83 -10.24
C PRO A 65 -12.01 3.54 -9.49
N ALA A 66 -11.87 3.16 -8.23
CA ALA A 66 -12.89 2.49 -7.42
C ALA A 66 -13.93 3.43 -6.81
N ARG A 67 -13.79 4.75 -6.99
CA ARG A 67 -14.77 5.74 -6.50
C ARG A 67 -15.75 6.07 -7.61
N LEU A 68 -17.02 5.76 -7.37
CA LEU A 68 -18.11 6.01 -8.31
C LEU A 68 -19.11 7.04 -7.74
N HIS A 69 -19.47 8.01 -8.54
CA HIS A 69 -20.53 8.97 -8.24
C HIS A 69 -21.77 8.65 -9.06
N GLY A 70 -22.88 8.41 -8.38
CA GLY A 70 -24.14 8.04 -8.99
C GLY A 70 -25.33 8.77 -8.39
N ILE A 71 -26.49 8.42 -8.87
CA ILE A 71 -27.78 8.91 -8.39
C ILE A 71 -28.74 7.78 -8.08
N LYS A 72 -29.59 7.98 -7.11
CA LYS A 72 -30.78 7.14 -6.90
C LYS A 72 -31.84 7.51 -7.95
N PRO A 73 -32.21 6.64 -8.89
CA PRO A 73 -33.16 7.00 -9.96
C PRO A 73 -34.52 7.47 -9.42
N GLU A 74 -34.95 6.89 -8.30
CA GLU A 74 -36.25 7.19 -7.69
C GLU A 74 -36.35 8.60 -7.08
N THR A 75 -35.23 9.14 -6.58
CA THR A 75 -35.22 10.38 -5.78
C THR A 75 -34.31 11.46 -6.33
N GLY A 76 -33.44 11.13 -7.29
CA GLY A 76 -32.38 12.03 -7.77
C GLY A 76 -31.27 12.28 -6.76
N GLY A 77 -31.27 11.57 -5.61
CA GLY A 77 -30.28 11.74 -4.55
C GLY A 77 -28.90 11.28 -4.98
N HIS A 78 -27.88 12.11 -4.75
CA HIS A 78 -26.48 11.73 -5.00
C HIS A 78 -26.01 10.61 -4.09
N VAL A 79 -25.22 9.70 -4.65
CA VAL A 79 -24.63 8.55 -3.97
C VAL A 79 -23.18 8.41 -4.42
N GLU A 80 -22.30 8.16 -3.46
CA GLU A 80 -20.92 7.76 -3.70
C GLU A 80 -20.75 6.30 -3.30
N PHE A 81 -20.16 5.49 -4.18
CA PHE A 81 -19.66 4.17 -3.86
C PHE A 81 -18.14 4.15 -3.93
N LEU A 82 -17.53 3.51 -2.97
CA LEU A 82 -16.12 3.16 -2.99
C LEU A 82 -16.01 1.64 -2.99
N LEU A 83 -15.57 1.07 -4.10
CA LEU A 83 -15.41 -0.36 -4.27
C LEU A 83 -14.25 -0.86 -3.41
N LEU A 84 -14.48 -1.92 -2.63
CA LEU A 84 -13.50 -2.50 -1.71
C LEU A 84 -12.99 -3.84 -2.19
N LYS A 85 -13.92 -4.74 -2.48
CA LYS A 85 -13.60 -6.14 -2.76
C LYS A 85 -14.67 -6.75 -3.65
N ASN A 86 -14.24 -7.46 -4.69
CA ASN A 86 -15.12 -8.36 -5.41
C ASN A 86 -15.40 -9.59 -4.53
N THR A 87 -16.67 -9.91 -4.32
CA THR A 87 -17.09 -11.05 -3.48
C THR A 87 -17.38 -12.28 -4.31
N GLN A 88 -18.06 -12.10 -5.43
CA GLN A 88 -18.34 -13.14 -6.44
C GLN A 88 -18.95 -12.49 -7.69
N ASP A 89 -18.61 -12.97 -8.87
CA ASP A 89 -19.14 -12.49 -10.15
C ASP A 89 -19.17 -10.95 -10.20
N ASP A 90 -20.36 -10.36 -10.40
CA ASP A 90 -20.57 -8.90 -10.44
C ASP A 90 -20.93 -8.28 -9.08
N CYS A 91 -20.76 -9.03 -8.01
CA CYS A 91 -21.04 -8.59 -6.64
C CYS A 91 -19.79 -8.02 -5.99
N TRP A 92 -19.95 -6.83 -5.41
CA TRP A 92 -18.87 -6.10 -4.75
C TRP A 92 -19.29 -5.62 -3.37
N GLU A 93 -18.36 -5.75 -2.44
CA GLU A 93 -18.41 -4.98 -1.20
C GLU A 93 -18.00 -3.54 -1.51
N VAL A 94 -18.83 -2.58 -1.09
CA VAL A 94 -18.61 -1.15 -1.28
C VAL A 94 -18.85 -0.40 0.02
N LEU A 95 -18.17 0.73 0.21
CA LEU A 95 -18.62 1.76 1.16
C LEU A 95 -19.55 2.71 0.43
N ALA A 96 -20.73 2.93 1.00
CA ALA A 96 -21.75 3.77 0.42
C ALA A 96 -21.94 5.07 1.23
N LYS A 97 -22.09 6.18 0.52
CA LYS A 97 -22.37 7.50 1.13
C LYS A 97 -23.45 8.23 0.34
N PRO A 98 -24.59 8.58 0.97
CA PRO A 98 -25.03 8.27 2.35
C PRO A 98 -25.58 6.83 2.45
N ALA A 99 -25.02 6.00 3.34
CA ALA A 99 -25.40 4.61 3.49
C ALA A 99 -26.83 4.39 4.02
N LYS A 100 -27.30 5.25 4.91
CA LYS A 100 -28.63 5.13 5.58
C LYS A 100 -29.82 5.06 4.60
N ARG A 101 -29.66 5.61 3.42
CA ARG A 101 -30.72 5.67 2.37
C ARG A 101 -30.64 4.52 1.38
N LEU A 102 -29.66 3.64 1.52
CA LEU A 102 -29.40 2.52 0.61
C LEU A 102 -29.71 1.22 1.32
N LYS A 103 -31.00 0.84 1.28
CA LYS A 103 -31.53 -0.41 1.81
C LYS A 103 -31.44 -1.51 0.78
N VAL A 104 -31.55 -2.76 1.20
CA VAL A 104 -31.63 -3.91 0.28
C VAL A 104 -32.71 -3.66 -0.78
N GLY A 105 -32.40 -3.90 -2.05
CA GLY A 105 -33.23 -3.65 -3.20
C GLY A 105 -33.13 -2.22 -3.78
N ALA A 106 -32.43 -1.30 -3.09
CA ALA A 106 -32.20 0.03 -3.63
C ALA A 106 -31.30 -0.01 -4.87
N SER A 107 -31.63 0.79 -5.88
CA SER A 107 -30.85 0.93 -7.11
C SER A 107 -30.10 2.25 -7.14
N VAL A 108 -28.90 2.23 -7.73
CA VAL A 108 -28.06 3.40 -7.99
C VAL A 108 -27.63 3.38 -9.46
N SER A 109 -27.67 4.49 -10.13
CA SER A 109 -27.28 4.66 -11.53
C SER A 109 -26.03 5.54 -11.66
N PHE A 110 -25.10 5.13 -12.50
CA PHE A 110 -23.84 5.80 -12.79
C PHE A 110 -23.71 6.03 -14.30
N GLY A 111 -23.16 7.17 -14.70
CA GLY A 111 -22.85 7.46 -16.09
C GLY A 111 -24.05 7.34 -17.03
N ASP A 112 -25.16 7.98 -16.68
CA ASP A 112 -26.40 7.97 -17.46
C ASP A 112 -26.96 6.56 -17.74
N GLY A 113 -26.79 5.66 -16.76
CA GLY A 113 -27.28 4.29 -16.84
C GLY A 113 -26.34 3.27 -17.48
N ARG A 114 -25.13 3.67 -17.87
CA ARG A 114 -24.13 2.73 -18.39
C ARG A 114 -23.71 1.68 -17.37
N LEU A 115 -23.77 2.03 -16.09
CA LEU A 115 -23.56 1.15 -14.96
C LEU A 115 -24.69 1.38 -13.96
N THR A 116 -25.30 0.29 -13.50
CA THR A 116 -26.26 0.35 -12.39
C THR A 116 -25.87 -0.63 -11.32
N ALA A 117 -26.29 -0.39 -10.10
CA ALA A 117 -26.04 -1.28 -8.98
C ALA A 117 -27.33 -1.50 -8.19
N THR A 118 -27.53 -2.72 -7.71
CA THR A 118 -28.60 -3.08 -6.78
C THR A 118 -27.98 -3.52 -5.46
N VAL A 119 -28.47 -2.96 -4.34
CA VAL A 119 -28.03 -3.35 -3.01
C VAL A 119 -28.59 -4.73 -2.66
N GLU A 120 -27.72 -5.70 -2.39
CA GLU A 120 -28.10 -7.08 -2.00
C GLU A 120 -28.05 -7.29 -0.48
N GLU A 121 -27.09 -6.64 0.20
CA GLU A 121 -26.91 -6.79 1.64
C GLU A 121 -26.44 -5.46 2.28
N GLU A 122 -26.90 -5.22 3.51
CA GLU A 122 -26.41 -4.13 4.35
C GLU A 122 -25.35 -4.65 5.32
N LEU A 123 -24.18 -4.04 5.29
CA LEU A 123 -23.09 -4.34 6.22
C LEU A 123 -22.91 -3.20 7.22
N GLU A 124 -22.13 -3.45 8.27
CA GLU A 124 -21.78 -2.45 9.27
C GLU A 124 -20.98 -1.27 8.68
N HIS A 125 -20.93 -0.16 9.42
CA HIS A 125 -20.10 1.02 9.11
C HIS A 125 -20.31 1.61 7.70
N GLY A 126 -21.49 1.47 7.15
CA GLY A 126 -21.83 2.02 5.81
C GLY A 126 -21.48 1.09 4.66
N GLY A 127 -21.04 -0.12 4.96
CA GLY A 127 -20.79 -1.16 3.96
C GLY A 127 -22.06 -1.67 3.29
N ARG A 128 -21.93 -2.09 2.04
CA ARG A 128 -23.01 -2.74 1.25
C ARG A 128 -22.39 -3.81 0.38
N ILE A 129 -23.12 -4.92 0.18
CA ILE A 129 -22.88 -5.78 -0.97
C ILE A 129 -23.82 -5.29 -2.07
N VAL A 130 -23.27 -5.00 -3.23
CA VAL A 130 -24.00 -4.53 -4.39
C VAL A 130 -23.72 -5.43 -5.58
N ARG A 131 -24.73 -5.66 -6.40
CA ARG A 131 -24.58 -6.31 -7.71
C ARG A 131 -24.60 -5.26 -8.79
N PHE A 132 -23.53 -5.23 -9.59
CA PHE A 132 -23.44 -4.36 -10.75
C PHE A 132 -24.11 -4.95 -11.99
N HIS A 133 -24.74 -4.09 -12.78
CA HIS A 133 -25.34 -4.42 -14.06
C HIS A 133 -24.76 -3.45 -15.11
N TYR A 134 -24.22 -4.00 -16.18
CA TYR A 134 -23.53 -3.25 -17.24
C TYR A 134 -23.49 -4.09 -18.53
N GLN A 135 -23.04 -3.48 -19.62
CA GLN A 135 -22.74 -4.16 -20.88
C GLN A 135 -21.24 -4.08 -21.17
N GLY A 136 -20.67 -5.15 -21.69
CA GLY A 136 -19.26 -5.23 -22.03
C GLY A 136 -18.36 -5.71 -20.88
N ILE A 137 -17.19 -5.12 -20.76
CA ILE A 137 -16.19 -5.47 -19.76
C ILE A 137 -16.27 -4.52 -18.58
N PHE A 138 -16.47 -5.05 -17.37
CA PHE A 138 -16.64 -4.26 -16.15
C PHE A 138 -15.52 -3.25 -15.91
N LEU A 139 -14.26 -3.67 -16.08
CA LEU A 139 -13.10 -2.80 -15.88
C LEU A 139 -13.09 -1.61 -16.83
N GLU A 140 -13.46 -1.79 -18.09
CA GLU A 140 -13.57 -0.69 -19.08
C GLU A 140 -14.66 0.31 -18.68
N VAL A 141 -15.81 -0.19 -18.23
CA VAL A 141 -16.89 0.65 -17.71
C VAL A 141 -16.43 1.42 -16.48
N LEU A 142 -15.78 0.72 -15.54
CA LEU A 142 -15.25 1.31 -14.32
C LEU A 142 -14.19 2.40 -14.62
N GLU A 143 -13.26 2.16 -15.54
CA GLU A 143 -12.26 3.14 -15.96
C GLU A 143 -12.87 4.39 -16.57
N SER A 144 -13.99 4.23 -17.29
CA SER A 144 -14.69 5.36 -17.91
C SER A 144 -15.48 6.23 -16.93
N LEU A 145 -15.92 5.67 -15.81
CA LEU A 145 -16.83 6.33 -14.85
C LEU A 145 -16.18 6.61 -13.50
N GLY A 146 -15.19 5.80 -13.11
CA GLY A 146 -14.60 5.85 -11.78
C GLY A 146 -13.52 6.92 -11.64
N GLU A 147 -13.34 7.33 -10.39
CA GLU A 147 -12.26 8.21 -9.96
C GLU A 147 -11.25 7.43 -9.13
N MET A 148 -9.99 7.89 -9.17
CA MET A 148 -8.92 7.32 -8.36
C MET A 148 -9.20 7.57 -6.87
N PRO A 149 -9.25 6.51 -6.04
CA PRO A 149 -9.53 6.64 -4.62
C PRO A 149 -8.29 7.09 -3.86
N LEU A 150 -8.01 8.39 -3.86
CA LEU A 150 -6.91 8.93 -3.07
C LEU A 150 -7.17 8.79 -1.57
N PRO A 151 -6.11 8.64 -0.75
CA PRO A 151 -6.22 8.64 0.69
C PRO A 151 -6.95 9.87 1.24
N PRO A 152 -7.66 9.76 2.36
CA PRO A 152 -8.52 10.84 2.88
C PRO A 152 -7.76 12.11 3.29
N TYR A 153 -6.46 12.03 3.53
CA TYR A 153 -5.60 13.19 3.87
C TYR A 153 -5.07 13.94 2.64
N ILE A 154 -5.33 13.43 1.42
CA ILE A 154 -5.02 14.13 0.17
C ILE A 154 -6.28 14.84 -0.30
N HIS A 155 -6.25 16.16 -0.28
CA HIS A 155 -7.36 17.01 -0.67
C HIS A 155 -7.21 17.57 -2.09
N GLU A 156 -5.99 17.53 -2.63
CA GLU A 156 -5.70 18.00 -3.97
C GLU A 156 -6.09 16.95 -5.03
N LYS A 157 -6.66 17.43 -6.15
CA LYS A 157 -6.95 16.55 -7.29
C LYS A 157 -5.67 16.27 -8.06
N LEU A 158 -5.44 15.01 -8.41
CA LEU A 158 -4.36 14.63 -9.30
C LEU A 158 -4.68 15.08 -10.74
N ALA A 159 -3.75 15.83 -11.35
CA ALA A 159 -3.82 16.17 -12.76
C ALA A 159 -3.64 14.94 -13.67
N ASP A 160 -2.81 14.01 -13.24
CA ASP A 160 -2.53 12.74 -13.93
C ASP A 160 -2.77 11.57 -12.96
N ARG A 161 -3.72 10.70 -13.30
CA ARG A 161 -4.10 9.52 -12.51
C ARG A 161 -2.94 8.50 -12.38
N GLU A 162 -2.09 8.39 -13.42
CA GLU A 162 -0.95 7.46 -13.41
C GLU A 162 0.13 7.85 -12.39
N ARG A 163 0.07 9.07 -11.84
CA ARG A 163 0.96 9.46 -10.73
C ARG A 163 0.64 8.73 -9.41
N TYR A 164 -0.56 8.15 -9.28
CA TYR A 164 -0.93 7.27 -8.16
C TYR A 164 -0.87 5.79 -8.55
N GLN A 165 -0.02 5.46 -9.53
CA GLN A 165 0.35 4.10 -9.93
C GLN A 165 1.86 3.98 -9.96
N THR A 166 2.38 2.81 -9.59
CA THR A 166 3.80 2.50 -9.83
C THR A 166 4.05 2.32 -11.33
N VAL A 167 5.27 2.57 -11.79
CA VAL A 167 5.63 2.37 -13.21
C VAL A 167 5.58 0.90 -13.65
N TYR A 168 5.47 -0.02 -12.69
CA TYR A 168 5.35 -1.47 -12.89
C TYR A 168 3.97 -2.02 -12.47
N ALA A 169 2.99 -1.18 -12.23
CA ALA A 169 1.64 -1.59 -11.87
C ALA A 169 1.02 -2.44 -12.98
N LYS A 170 0.53 -3.63 -12.63
CA LYS A 170 0.01 -4.61 -13.60
C LYS A 170 -1.29 -5.26 -13.14
N GLU A 171 -1.32 -5.83 -11.95
CA GLU A 171 -2.42 -6.66 -11.47
C GLU A 171 -3.51 -5.81 -10.83
N ASN A 172 -4.65 -5.67 -11.54
CA ASN A 172 -5.79 -4.89 -11.06
C ASN A 172 -6.42 -5.48 -9.79
N GLY A 173 -6.86 -4.63 -8.86
CA GLY A 173 -7.59 -5.10 -7.68
C GLY A 173 -7.38 -4.30 -6.40
N SER A 174 -6.51 -3.30 -6.42
CA SER A 174 -6.17 -2.52 -5.23
C SER A 174 -7.06 -1.29 -5.05
N ALA A 175 -7.40 -0.99 -3.81
CA ALA A 175 -8.07 0.26 -3.43
C ALA A 175 -7.07 1.41 -3.15
N ALA A 176 -5.79 1.09 -2.99
CA ALA A 176 -4.72 2.07 -2.75
C ALA A 176 -3.41 1.64 -3.41
N ALA A 177 -2.57 2.59 -3.78
CA ALA A 177 -1.26 2.32 -4.36
C ALA A 177 -0.25 1.84 -3.30
N PRO A 178 0.71 0.96 -3.67
CA PRO A 178 1.87 0.64 -2.86
C PRO A 178 2.88 1.81 -2.96
N THR A 179 2.67 2.84 -2.15
CA THR A 179 3.23 4.18 -2.34
C THR A 179 4.75 4.27 -2.26
N ALA A 180 5.42 3.35 -1.56
CA ALA A 180 6.89 3.26 -1.58
C ALA A 180 7.44 2.94 -2.97
N GLY A 181 6.67 2.31 -3.83
CA GLY A 181 7.02 2.04 -5.22
C GLY A 181 6.89 3.23 -6.16
N LEU A 182 6.19 4.30 -5.73
CA LEU A 182 5.98 5.49 -6.57
C LEU A 182 7.26 6.28 -6.85
N HIS A 183 8.30 6.09 -6.06
CA HIS A 183 9.59 6.75 -6.24
C HIS A 183 10.40 6.20 -7.42
N PHE A 184 10.11 4.98 -7.87
CA PHE A 184 10.86 4.35 -8.95
C PHE A 184 10.44 4.89 -10.32
N THR A 185 11.44 5.15 -11.16
CA THR A 185 11.28 5.38 -12.59
C THR A 185 11.69 4.13 -13.36
N GLN A 186 11.28 4.01 -14.62
CA GLN A 186 11.74 2.91 -15.50
C GLN A 186 13.27 2.95 -15.67
N GLU A 187 13.83 4.16 -15.81
CA GLU A 187 15.28 4.36 -15.97
C GLU A 187 16.05 3.90 -14.73
N LEU A 188 15.55 4.18 -13.52
CA LEU A 188 16.19 3.73 -12.27
C LEU A 188 16.12 2.20 -12.16
N LEU A 189 14.97 1.59 -12.47
CA LEU A 189 14.82 0.13 -12.48
C LEU A 189 15.76 -0.56 -13.46
N GLN A 190 15.93 0.00 -14.67
CA GLN A 190 16.89 -0.51 -15.66
C GLN A 190 18.33 -0.44 -15.15
N LYS A 191 18.72 0.64 -14.47
CA LYS A 191 20.05 0.77 -13.85
C LYS A 191 20.25 -0.25 -12.73
N ILE A 192 19.24 -0.49 -11.92
CA ILE A 192 19.26 -1.49 -10.85
C ILE A 192 19.43 -2.89 -11.42
N GLU A 193 18.67 -3.25 -12.44
CA GLU A 193 18.78 -4.53 -13.15
C GLU A 193 20.14 -4.70 -13.82
N ALA A 194 20.65 -3.65 -14.50
CA ALA A 194 21.97 -3.64 -15.11
C ALA A 194 23.12 -3.82 -14.11
N LYS A 195 22.91 -3.42 -12.85
CA LYS A 195 23.87 -3.67 -11.75
C LYS A 195 23.90 -5.15 -11.32
N GLY A 196 22.98 -5.99 -11.80
CA GLY A 196 22.85 -7.39 -11.43
C GLY A 196 21.96 -7.64 -10.21
N VAL A 197 21.06 -6.72 -9.91
CA VAL A 197 20.00 -6.89 -8.91
C VAL A 197 18.79 -7.54 -9.57
N HIS A 198 18.23 -8.55 -8.92
CA HIS A 198 17.04 -9.24 -9.41
C HIS A 198 15.78 -8.40 -9.08
N LEU A 199 15.04 -7.97 -10.10
CA LEU A 199 13.73 -7.35 -9.93
C LEU A 199 12.68 -8.45 -9.77
N VAL A 200 12.04 -8.52 -8.60
CA VAL A 200 11.06 -9.56 -8.27
C VAL A 200 9.74 -8.91 -7.93
N TYR A 201 8.66 -9.42 -8.50
CA TYR A 201 7.32 -8.88 -8.28
C TYR A 201 6.45 -9.88 -7.52
N LEU A 202 5.70 -9.35 -6.58
CA LEU A 202 4.60 -10.02 -5.93
C LEU A 202 3.34 -9.15 -6.05
N THR A 203 2.21 -9.68 -5.67
CA THR A 203 0.96 -8.95 -5.67
C THR A 203 0.38 -8.94 -4.26
N LEU A 204 0.03 -7.79 -3.75
CA LEU A 204 -0.85 -7.62 -2.60
C LEU A 204 -1.83 -6.50 -2.92
N HIS A 205 -3.12 -6.82 -2.91
CA HIS A 205 -4.17 -5.83 -3.13
C HIS A 205 -4.44 -5.08 -1.84
N VAL A 206 -4.05 -3.81 -1.82
CA VAL A 206 -4.17 -2.94 -0.65
C VAL A 206 -5.62 -2.56 -0.44
N GLY A 207 -6.15 -2.85 0.75
CA GLY A 207 -7.46 -2.44 1.18
C GLY A 207 -7.47 -1.04 1.83
N LEU A 208 -8.65 -0.44 1.93
CA LEU A 208 -8.81 0.87 2.58
C LEU A 208 -8.52 0.86 4.08
N GLY A 209 -8.49 -0.32 4.69
CA GLY A 209 -8.14 -0.48 6.10
C GLY A 209 -6.76 0.08 6.46
N THR A 210 -5.85 0.14 5.49
CA THR A 210 -4.50 0.71 5.66
C THR A 210 -4.53 2.20 6.10
N PHE A 211 -5.60 2.92 5.78
CA PHE A 211 -5.75 4.34 6.15
C PHE A 211 -6.56 4.56 7.44
N ARG A 212 -7.05 3.49 8.07
CA ARG A 212 -7.74 3.63 9.35
C ARG A 212 -6.73 3.76 10.48
N PRO A 213 -6.85 4.78 11.34
CA PRO A 213 -5.99 4.88 12.51
C PRO A 213 -6.24 3.71 13.46
N VAL A 214 -5.22 3.32 14.21
CA VAL A 214 -5.36 2.38 15.31
C VAL A 214 -6.24 3.03 16.37
N SER A 215 -7.38 2.41 16.69
CA SER A 215 -8.39 2.94 17.59
C SER A 215 -8.31 2.38 19.01
N VAL A 216 -7.35 1.49 19.27
CA VAL A 216 -7.14 0.81 20.56
C VAL A 216 -5.88 1.35 21.24
N ASP A 217 -5.90 1.38 22.56
CA ASP A 217 -4.75 1.81 23.36
C ASP A 217 -3.70 0.70 23.47
N ASN A 218 -4.13 -0.54 23.68
CA ASN A 218 -3.25 -1.70 23.74
C ASN A 218 -3.15 -2.38 22.38
N LEU A 219 -1.92 -2.56 21.88
CA LEU A 219 -1.68 -3.16 20.57
C LEU A 219 -2.12 -4.62 20.45
N GLU A 220 -2.27 -5.34 21.56
CA GLU A 220 -2.77 -6.73 21.56
C GLU A 220 -4.25 -6.80 21.15
N ASP A 221 -5.00 -5.71 21.32
CA ASP A 221 -6.42 -5.64 20.99
C ASP A 221 -6.67 -5.16 19.55
N HIS A 222 -5.61 -4.86 18.79
CA HIS A 222 -5.73 -4.38 17.40
C HIS A 222 -5.89 -5.55 16.42
N GLU A 223 -6.98 -5.51 15.66
CA GLU A 223 -7.23 -6.45 14.57
C GLU A 223 -6.80 -5.84 13.22
N MET A 224 -5.86 -6.49 12.55
CA MET A 224 -5.43 -6.12 11.22
C MET A 224 -6.43 -6.52 10.16
N HIS A 225 -6.59 -5.67 9.15
CA HIS A 225 -7.38 -6.00 7.97
C HIS A 225 -6.75 -7.12 7.17
N SER A 226 -7.60 -7.95 6.59
CA SER A 226 -7.20 -9.03 5.70
C SER A 226 -7.03 -8.50 4.26
N GLU A 227 -5.89 -8.77 3.64
CA GLU A 227 -5.57 -8.36 2.28
C GLU A 227 -5.08 -9.56 1.47
N PHE A 228 -5.51 -9.64 0.21
CA PHE A 228 -5.13 -10.72 -0.69
C PHE A 228 -3.71 -10.54 -1.19
N TYR A 229 -2.91 -11.59 -1.12
CA TYR A 229 -1.55 -11.63 -1.66
C TYR A 229 -1.32 -12.82 -2.58
N GLN A 230 -0.32 -12.69 -3.43
CA GLN A 230 0.15 -13.76 -4.32
C GLN A 230 1.65 -13.62 -4.59
N LEU A 231 2.36 -14.74 -4.49
CA LEU A 231 3.74 -14.91 -4.95
C LEU A 231 3.81 -16.07 -5.93
N SER A 232 4.28 -15.82 -7.16
CA SER A 232 4.42 -16.84 -8.18
C SER A 232 5.58 -17.80 -7.88
N GLU A 233 5.58 -18.99 -8.51
CA GLU A 233 6.70 -19.93 -8.40
C GLU A 233 8.00 -19.36 -8.98
N GLU A 234 7.93 -18.63 -10.09
CA GLU A 234 9.10 -17.96 -10.68
C GLU A 234 9.75 -16.97 -9.70
N ALA A 235 8.92 -16.12 -9.07
CA ALA A 235 9.38 -15.18 -8.05
C ALA A 235 9.94 -15.90 -6.83
N ALA A 236 9.25 -16.91 -6.31
CA ALA A 236 9.72 -17.70 -5.17
C ALA A 236 11.05 -18.42 -5.46
N ALA A 237 11.21 -18.99 -6.66
CA ALA A 237 12.45 -19.64 -7.08
C ALA A 237 13.63 -18.66 -7.12
N THR A 238 13.42 -17.46 -7.67
CA THR A 238 14.45 -16.40 -7.69
C THR A 238 14.85 -16.00 -6.27
N LEU A 239 13.91 -15.82 -5.37
CA LEU A 239 14.18 -15.45 -3.97
C LEU A 239 14.92 -16.55 -3.21
N ARG A 240 14.59 -17.83 -3.45
CA ARG A 240 15.35 -18.97 -2.89
C ARG A 240 16.81 -18.98 -3.37
N GLN A 241 17.05 -18.69 -4.66
CA GLN A 241 18.41 -18.60 -5.22
C GLN A 241 19.19 -17.44 -4.58
N VAL A 242 18.58 -16.26 -4.43
CA VAL A 242 19.19 -15.11 -3.77
C VAL A 242 19.56 -15.44 -2.34
N LYS A 243 18.67 -16.09 -1.59
CA LYS A 243 18.92 -16.52 -0.19
C LYS A 243 20.03 -17.57 -0.12
N ALA A 244 20.02 -18.56 -1.03
CA ALA A 244 21.09 -19.59 -1.11
C ALA A 244 22.45 -18.99 -1.43
N ALA A 245 22.51 -17.93 -2.23
CA ALA A 245 23.72 -17.16 -2.55
C ALA A 245 24.15 -16.21 -1.41
N LYS A 246 23.44 -16.19 -0.27
CA LYS A 246 23.66 -15.29 0.88
C LYS A 246 23.62 -13.81 0.48
N LYS A 247 22.76 -13.49 -0.49
CA LYS A 247 22.43 -12.14 -0.88
C LYS A 247 21.13 -11.69 -0.22
N ARG A 248 20.89 -10.37 -0.24
CA ARG A 248 19.80 -9.77 0.51
C ARG A 248 18.47 -9.82 -0.27
N ILE A 249 17.40 -9.99 0.46
CA ILE A 249 16.04 -9.75 0.00
C ILE A 249 15.64 -8.37 0.51
N VAL A 250 15.55 -7.41 -0.41
CA VAL A 250 15.25 -6.01 -0.15
C VAL A 250 13.82 -5.73 -0.58
N ALA A 251 12.96 -5.41 0.37
CA ALA A 251 11.55 -5.16 0.09
C ALA A 251 11.29 -3.67 -0.22
N VAL A 252 10.39 -3.40 -1.15
CA VAL A 252 9.86 -2.06 -1.42
C VAL A 252 8.44 -1.97 -0.86
N GLY A 253 8.30 -1.18 0.20
CA GLY A 253 7.04 -0.91 0.86
C GLY A 253 6.60 -1.99 1.86
N THR A 254 5.74 -1.57 2.76
CA THR A 254 5.19 -2.42 3.82
C THR A 254 4.33 -3.56 3.29
N THR A 255 3.73 -3.39 2.10
CA THR A 255 2.95 -4.44 1.45
C THR A 255 3.82 -5.62 0.99
N SER A 256 4.99 -5.35 0.42
CA SER A 256 5.96 -6.38 0.06
C SER A 256 6.51 -7.08 1.30
N ILE A 257 6.81 -6.33 2.36
CA ILE A 257 7.25 -6.87 3.65
C ILE A 257 6.20 -7.83 4.21
N ARG A 258 4.95 -7.39 4.29
CA ARG A 258 3.86 -8.18 4.86
C ARG A 258 3.61 -9.45 4.09
N THR A 259 3.71 -9.43 2.77
CA THR A 259 3.59 -10.63 1.94
C THR A 259 4.75 -11.60 2.19
N LEU A 260 5.99 -11.13 2.13
CA LEU A 260 7.17 -11.96 2.33
C LEU A 260 7.21 -12.59 3.72
N GLU A 261 6.90 -11.81 4.76
CA GLU A 261 6.89 -12.29 6.14
C GLU A 261 5.71 -13.22 6.42
N THR A 262 4.56 -13.04 5.77
CA THR A 262 3.45 -14.00 5.84
C THR A 262 3.89 -15.37 5.29
N ILE A 263 4.55 -15.38 4.14
CA ILE A 263 5.09 -16.60 3.52
C ILE A 263 6.18 -17.21 4.42
N GLY A 264 7.10 -16.39 4.93
CA GLY A 264 8.13 -16.82 5.84
C GLY A 264 7.58 -17.49 7.13
N ASN A 265 6.53 -16.93 7.70
CA ASN A 265 5.84 -17.53 8.85
C ASN A 265 5.15 -18.85 8.50
N LYS A 266 4.45 -18.88 7.37
CA LYS A 266 3.70 -20.05 6.93
C LYS A 266 4.60 -21.25 6.64
N PHE A 267 5.81 -21.03 6.12
CA PHE A 267 6.75 -22.06 5.70
C PHE A 267 8.05 -22.10 6.52
N ALA A 268 8.01 -21.62 7.77
CA ALA A 268 9.13 -21.67 8.71
C ALA A 268 10.44 -21.07 8.17
N GLY A 269 10.34 -19.94 7.47
CA GLY A 269 11.47 -19.22 6.88
C GLY A 269 11.83 -19.67 5.46
N ASP A 270 11.17 -20.68 4.91
CA ASP A 270 11.29 -21.06 3.51
C ASP A 270 10.41 -20.14 2.64
N ILE A 271 10.75 -20.02 1.36
CA ILE A 271 10.05 -19.19 0.40
C ILE A 271 9.42 -20.07 -0.67
N LYS A 272 8.11 -20.12 -0.70
CA LYS A 272 7.33 -20.91 -1.66
C LYS A 272 6.32 -20.06 -2.38
N ALA A 273 5.95 -20.48 -3.58
CA ALA A 273 4.78 -19.94 -4.25
C ALA A 273 3.55 -20.12 -3.36
N ASP A 274 2.79 -19.07 -3.20
CA ASP A 274 1.61 -19.07 -2.34
C ASP A 274 0.66 -17.95 -2.73
N SER A 275 -0.61 -18.15 -2.42
CA SER A 275 -1.63 -17.11 -2.50
C SER A 275 -2.63 -17.28 -1.35
N GLY A 276 -3.18 -16.18 -0.91
CA GLY A 276 -4.14 -16.22 0.19
C GLY A 276 -4.42 -14.85 0.77
N TRP A 277 -4.83 -14.85 2.01
CA TRP A 277 -5.17 -13.64 2.75
C TRP A 277 -4.22 -13.45 3.91
N THR A 278 -3.71 -12.24 4.10
CA THR A 278 -2.84 -11.89 5.22
C THR A 278 -3.47 -10.81 6.08
N ASN A 279 -3.43 -11.04 7.38
CA ASN A 279 -3.72 -10.04 8.41
C ASN A 279 -2.52 -9.89 9.36
N ILE A 280 -1.32 -10.15 8.86
CA ILE A 280 -0.10 -10.07 9.66
C ILE A 280 0.07 -8.68 10.28
N PHE A 281 0.30 -8.66 11.59
CA PHE A 281 0.63 -7.47 12.34
C PHE A 281 2.10 -7.54 12.80
N ILE A 282 2.97 -6.79 12.14
CA ILE A 282 4.38 -6.71 12.49
C ILE A 282 4.58 -5.55 13.44
N LYS A 283 4.99 -5.85 14.66
CA LYS A 283 5.24 -4.90 15.75
C LYS A 283 6.54 -5.26 16.48
N PRO A 284 7.12 -4.41 17.32
CA PRO A 284 8.34 -4.73 18.07
C PRO A 284 8.26 -6.06 18.80
N GLY A 285 9.31 -6.86 18.68
CA GLY A 285 9.36 -8.26 19.13
C GLY A 285 9.08 -9.27 18.02
N TYR A 286 8.77 -8.82 16.80
CA TYR A 286 8.59 -9.71 15.65
C TYR A 286 9.93 -10.33 15.21
N GLU A 287 9.92 -11.64 14.95
CA GLU A 287 11.09 -12.37 14.45
C GLU A 287 11.07 -12.40 12.91
N TRP A 288 11.98 -11.66 12.29
CA TRP A 288 12.11 -11.54 10.86
C TRP A 288 12.56 -12.85 10.21
N LYS A 289 11.90 -13.29 9.15
CA LYS A 289 12.13 -14.56 8.47
C LYS A 289 12.77 -14.41 7.10
N VAL A 290 12.41 -13.34 6.37
CA VAL A 290 12.71 -13.21 4.94
C VAL A 290 13.38 -11.89 4.59
N VAL A 291 12.90 -10.77 5.11
CA VAL A 291 13.35 -9.42 4.71
C VAL A 291 14.64 -9.03 5.40
N ASP A 292 15.66 -8.65 4.62
CA ASP A 292 16.98 -8.23 5.10
C ASP A 292 17.16 -6.72 5.16
N ALA A 293 16.49 -5.98 4.27
CA ALA A 293 16.46 -4.52 4.20
C ALA A 293 15.20 -4.07 3.48
N PHE A 294 14.81 -2.82 3.60
CA PHE A 294 13.65 -2.32 2.86
C PHE A 294 13.65 -0.81 2.66
N SER A 295 12.91 -0.37 1.64
CA SER A 295 12.53 1.01 1.41
C SER A 295 11.05 1.21 1.74
N THR A 296 10.72 2.31 2.39
CA THR A 296 9.34 2.68 2.72
C THR A 296 9.18 4.20 2.78
N ASN A 297 7.95 4.68 2.74
CA ASN A 297 7.65 6.09 3.01
C ASN A 297 7.65 6.38 4.51
N PHE A 298 7.67 7.65 4.89
CA PHE A 298 7.39 8.07 6.26
C PHE A 298 5.91 7.96 6.58
N HIS A 299 5.59 7.38 7.73
CA HIS A 299 4.23 7.01 8.12
C HIS A 299 3.64 7.92 9.19
N LEU A 300 2.33 7.81 9.42
CA LEU A 300 1.59 8.55 10.46
C LEU A 300 2.00 8.17 11.88
N PRO A 301 1.94 9.12 12.82
CA PRO A 301 1.96 8.80 14.25
C PRO A 301 0.93 7.73 14.61
N LYS A 302 1.27 6.85 15.53
CA LYS A 302 0.40 5.76 16.05
C LYS A 302 -0.10 4.76 15.01
N SER A 303 0.47 4.75 13.79
CA SER A 303 0.06 3.80 12.75
C SER A 303 0.75 2.44 12.90
N THR A 304 0.08 1.40 12.42
CA THR A 304 0.65 0.05 12.33
C THR A 304 1.94 0.03 11.49
N LEU A 305 2.11 0.98 10.59
CA LEU A 305 3.26 1.08 9.71
C LEU A 305 4.51 1.63 10.42
N VAL A 306 4.35 2.61 11.34
CA VAL A 306 5.46 3.03 12.22
C VAL A 306 5.87 1.89 13.15
N MET A 307 4.90 1.09 13.60
CA MET A 307 5.16 -0.09 14.44
C MET A 307 5.97 -1.15 13.68
N LEU A 308 5.68 -1.37 12.39
CA LEU A 308 6.43 -2.27 11.53
C LEU A 308 7.88 -1.79 11.35
N VAL A 309 8.09 -0.50 11.05
CA VAL A 309 9.43 0.09 10.96
C VAL A 309 10.18 -0.06 12.29
N SER A 310 9.50 0.21 13.39
CA SER A 310 10.04 0.05 14.75
C SER A 310 10.39 -1.40 15.12
N ALA A 311 9.65 -2.36 14.56
CA ALA A 311 9.96 -3.78 14.72
C ALA A 311 11.28 -4.16 14.04
N PHE A 312 11.69 -3.45 13.00
CA PHE A 312 12.91 -3.73 12.25
C PHE A 312 14.12 -2.98 12.77
N ALA A 313 13.97 -1.67 12.99
CA ALA A 313 15.06 -0.79 13.37
C ALA A 313 15.20 -0.58 14.89
N GLY A 314 14.17 -0.93 15.65
CA GLY A 314 14.01 -0.52 17.05
C GLY A 314 13.18 0.77 17.16
N ARG A 315 12.33 0.84 18.20
CA ARG A 315 11.40 1.97 18.37
C ARG A 315 12.15 3.30 18.55
N GLU A 316 13.14 3.35 19.43
CA GLU A 316 13.88 4.58 19.74
C GLU A 316 14.57 5.13 18.50
N LEU A 317 15.32 4.29 17.80
CA LEU A 317 16.01 4.67 16.57
C LEU A 317 15.03 5.09 15.45
N THR A 318 13.88 4.44 15.36
CA THR A 318 12.83 4.84 14.41
C THR A 318 12.32 6.24 14.73
N LEU A 319 11.99 6.53 16.00
CA LEU A 319 11.51 7.85 16.40
C LEU A 319 12.58 8.94 16.24
N GLU A 320 13.84 8.64 16.52
CA GLU A 320 14.98 9.55 16.23
C GLU A 320 15.07 9.87 14.72
N ALA A 321 14.95 8.85 13.86
CA ALA A 321 14.94 9.02 12.40
C ALA A 321 13.77 9.89 11.94
N TYR A 322 12.59 9.71 12.52
CA TYR A 322 11.40 10.50 12.21
C TYR A 322 11.54 11.97 12.67
N HIS A 323 12.08 12.20 13.87
CA HIS A 323 12.39 13.55 14.35
C HIS A 323 13.41 14.23 13.45
N HIS A 324 14.48 13.53 13.04
CA HIS A 324 15.45 14.04 12.06
C HIS A 324 14.77 14.42 10.76
N ALA A 325 13.94 13.55 10.21
CA ALA A 325 13.20 13.80 8.97
C ALA A 325 12.28 15.04 9.08
N ILE A 326 11.62 15.26 10.22
CA ILE A 326 10.80 16.44 10.47
C ILE A 326 11.68 17.70 10.51
N GLN A 327 12.82 17.68 11.20
CA GLN A 327 13.77 18.80 11.27
C GLN A 327 14.33 19.16 9.89
N GLU A 328 14.67 18.16 9.10
CA GLU A 328 15.17 18.31 7.72
C GLU A 328 14.06 18.52 6.69
N ARG A 329 12.80 18.71 7.16
CA ARG A 329 11.62 18.99 6.33
C ARG A 329 11.40 17.96 5.23
N TYR A 330 11.50 16.68 5.57
CA TYR A 330 11.03 15.59 4.72
C TYR A 330 9.51 15.67 4.59
N ARG A 331 9.02 15.21 3.46
CA ARG A 331 7.59 15.09 3.18
C ARG A 331 7.09 13.73 3.65
N PHE A 332 5.89 13.70 4.19
CA PHE A 332 5.29 12.51 4.78
C PHE A 332 4.14 11.95 3.95
N PHE A 333 3.85 10.67 4.13
CA PHE A 333 2.78 9.87 3.52
C PHE A 333 2.96 9.51 2.07
N SER A 334 1.83 9.28 1.36
CA SER A 334 1.76 8.61 0.05
C SER A 334 2.61 9.27 -1.03
N PHE A 335 2.66 10.60 -1.06
CA PHE A 335 3.48 11.37 -1.99
C PHE A 335 4.71 11.98 -1.33
N GLY A 336 5.02 11.52 -0.13
CA GLY A 336 6.15 11.98 0.64
C GLY A 336 7.49 11.40 0.19
N ASP A 337 8.48 11.62 1.03
CA ASP A 337 9.83 11.12 0.85
C ASP A 337 9.98 9.70 1.40
N ALA A 338 11.13 9.10 1.21
CA ALA A 338 11.40 7.71 1.56
C ALA A 338 12.51 7.57 2.59
N MET A 339 12.51 6.42 3.24
CA MET A 339 13.64 5.91 4.01
C MET A 339 14.07 4.54 3.50
N PHE A 340 15.35 4.24 3.60
CA PHE A 340 15.94 2.93 3.35
C PHE A 340 16.61 2.45 4.61
N ILE A 341 16.24 1.25 5.09
CA ILE A 341 16.72 0.69 6.34
C ILE A 341 17.48 -0.59 6.05
N LYS A 342 18.75 -0.63 6.50
CA LYS A 342 19.68 -1.77 6.32
C LYS A 342 20.29 -2.27 7.60
#